data_4a88da6f4d9d188454ae6223d04b44f8
#
_entry.id   4a88da6f4d9d188454ae6223d04b44f8
#
_cell.length_a   1.000
_cell.length_b   1.000
_cell.length_c   1.000
_cell.angle_alpha   90.00
_cell.angle_beta   90.00
_cell.angle_gamma   90.00
#
_symmetry.space_group_name_H-M   'P 1'
#
loop_
_entity.id
_entity.type
_entity.pdbx_description
1 polymer ?
#
loop_
_entity_poly.entity_id
_entity_poly.type
_entity_poly.pdbx_seq_one_letter_code
_entity_poly.pdbx_strand_id
1 'polypeptide(L)'
;MSLARASLWTSLSTLTKILCGLLVVKLLAVSYGPAGIGLAGNFRQLITVLGVMAGAGIFNGVTRFTAEYQQQPEKLRALTATSSAIVSGASLLLAFVLLLAAAPISEMLFGNEQYRQVIRIVAFLQAGIAWANLLQAQLKGFRDARGNALVVAGGSLLGVGGYLLSWLAGGYSGALVGLALVPAVTLLPAIGMLKGRTPLQWHWFVPRWHPQMAAQLFRYTLMAMMTALTLPVAWIMMRNLLAAHAGWQDVGLWQGVSSISDAWLQFITATFSVWLLPTLARLTRKQDVAREIGRALRFVLPVVAAVAIMVWLLRDVAIWLLFSPKFSAMRDLFVWQLTGDFFKVGAYVFGYLVIARASLRFYLLTEVSQFVLLMASAYWLIPVHGVTGAVQAYALSYMIYFALCGAVFLFWYRK
;
A
#
# COMPACT_ATOMS: atom_id res chain seq x y z
N MET A 1 -24.52 -10.17 -7.89
CA MET A 1 -24.55 -9.60 -6.51
C MET A 1 -24.85 -8.11 -6.61
N SER A 2 -25.73 -7.56 -5.75
CA SER A 2 -26.00 -6.11 -5.78
C SER A 2 -24.77 -5.31 -5.36
N LEU A 3 -24.61 -4.08 -5.88
CA LEU A 3 -23.49 -3.19 -5.56
C LEU A 3 -23.37 -2.96 -4.04
N ALA A 4 -24.52 -2.80 -3.36
CA ALA A 4 -24.57 -2.62 -1.91
C ALA A 4 -23.98 -3.82 -1.14
N ARG A 5 -24.29 -5.06 -1.55
CA ARG A 5 -23.71 -6.27 -0.94
C ARG A 5 -22.20 -6.39 -1.20
N ALA A 6 -21.74 -6.03 -2.40
CA ALA A 6 -20.31 -6.02 -2.73
C ALA A 6 -19.56 -5.01 -1.87
N SER A 7 -20.11 -3.79 -1.72
CA SER A 7 -19.56 -2.74 -0.85
C SER A 7 -19.50 -3.18 0.61
N LEU A 8 -20.55 -3.81 1.13
CA LEU A 8 -20.59 -4.32 2.51
C LEU A 8 -19.46 -5.34 2.78
N TRP A 9 -19.30 -6.33 1.89
CA TRP A 9 -18.23 -7.34 2.02
C TRP A 9 -16.84 -6.71 1.98
N THR A 10 -16.62 -5.76 1.07
CA THR A 10 -15.35 -5.05 0.95
C THR A 10 -15.06 -4.22 2.20
N SER A 11 -16.06 -3.49 2.72
CA SER A 11 -15.91 -2.69 3.95
C SER A 11 -15.60 -3.56 5.16
N LEU A 12 -16.31 -4.68 5.33
CA LEU A 12 -16.08 -5.59 6.46
C LEU A 12 -14.69 -6.22 6.42
N SER A 13 -14.24 -6.67 5.25
CA SER A 13 -12.90 -7.24 5.10
C SER A 13 -11.80 -6.19 5.29
N THR A 14 -12.02 -4.97 4.83
CA THR A 14 -11.10 -3.85 5.06
C THR A 14 -11.00 -3.51 6.54
N LEU A 15 -12.13 -3.45 7.24
CA LEU A 15 -12.16 -3.25 8.69
C LEU A 15 -11.40 -4.35 9.44
N THR A 16 -11.65 -5.63 9.10
CA THR A 16 -10.91 -6.76 9.67
C THR A 16 -9.41 -6.62 9.46
N LYS A 17 -8.98 -6.28 8.24
CA LYS A 17 -7.57 -6.05 7.90
C LYS A 17 -6.97 -4.92 8.74
N ILE A 18 -7.69 -3.80 8.89
CA ILE A 18 -7.22 -2.65 9.68
C ILE A 18 -7.08 -3.04 11.15
N LEU A 19 -8.07 -3.70 11.74
CA LEU A 19 -8.04 -4.14 13.14
C LEU A 19 -6.88 -5.13 13.38
N CYS A 20 -6.68 -6.09 12.50
CA CYS A 20 -5.54 -7.01 12.55
C CYS A 20 -4.20 -6.26 12.44
N GLY A 21 -4.11 -5.28 11.55
CA GLY A 21 -2.92 -4.44 11.39
C GLY A 21 -2.62 -3.60 12.63
N LEU A 22 -3.64 -2.99 13.23
CA LEU A 22 -3.50 -2.21 14.47
C LEU A 22 -3.11 -3.10 15.65
N LEU A 23 -3.64 -4.33 15.74
CA LEU A 23 -3.22 -5.30 16.75
C LEU A 23 -1.73 -5.63 16.64
N VAL A 24 -1.23 -5.90 15.42
CA VAL A 24 0.20 -6.15 15.18
C VAL A 24 1.04 -4.92 15.56
N VAL A 25 0.59 -3.72 15.22
CA VAL A 25 1.26 -2.46 15.63
C VAL A 25 1.30 -2.33 17.15
N LYS A 26 0.17 -2.61 17.84
CA LYS A 26 0.10 -2.58 19.30
C LYS A 26 1.10 -3.55 19.95
N LEU A 27 1.14 -4.78 19.46
CA LEU A 27 2.08 -5.81 19.97
C LEU A 27 3.53 -5.37 19.78
N LEU A 28 3.90 -4.86 18.60
CA LEU A 28 5.23 -4.32 18.34
C LEU A 28 5.55 -3.12 19.27
N ALA A 29 4.61 -2.19 19.41
CA ALA A 29 4.79 -0.98 20.22
C ALA A 29 5.03 -1.29 21.70
N VAL A 30 4.25 -2.22 22.26
CA VAL A 30 4.37 -2.62 23.67
C VAL A 30 5.66 -3.40 23.90
N SER A 31 5.99 -4.34 22.99
CA SER A 31 7.14 -5.24 23.16
C SER A 31 8.48 -4.56 22.87
N TYR A 32 8.56 -3.70 21.87
CA TYR A 32 9.84 -3.17 21.35
C TYR A 32 9.93 -1.65 21.35
N GLY A 33 8.86 -0.96 21.74
CA GLY A 33 8.84 0.50 21.83
C GLY A 33 8.98 1.21 20.49
N PRO A 34 9.28 2.53 20.52
CA PRO A 34 9.36 3.33 19.30
C PRO A 34 10.46 2.85 18.33
N ALA A 35 11.66 2.55 18.80
CA ALA A 35 12.75 2.10 17.92
C ALA A 35 12.37 0.83 17.12
N GLY A 36 11.71 -0.15 17.77
CA GLY A 36 11.22 -1.34 17.08
C GLY A 36 10.15 -1.03 16.02
N ILE A 37 9.25 -0.08 16.28
CA ILE A 37 8.26 0.39 15.32
C ILE A 37 8.92 1.10 14.14
N GLY A 38 9.97 1.91 14.39
CA GLY A 38 10.72 2.62 13.35
C GLY A 38 11.40 1.68 12.36
N LEU A 39 12.15 0.71 12.87
CA LEU A 39 12.80 -0.34 12.06
C LEU A 39 11.78 -1.18 11.26
N ALA A 40 10.67 -1.59 11.91
CA ALA A 40 9.59 -2.31 11.26
C ALA A 40 8.91 -1.49 10.14
N GLY A 41 8.94 -0.16 10.22
CA GLY A 41 8.46 0.76 9.19
C GLY A 41 9.19 0.58 7.86
N ASN A 42 10.53 0.55 7.85
CA ASN A 42 11.34 0.30 6.66
C ASN A 42 11.07 -1.10 6.10
N PHE A 43 11.00 -2.09 6.97
CA PHE A 43 10.73 -3.47 6.57
C PHE A 43 9.35 -3.64 5.93
N ARG A 44 8.32 -2.94 6.42
CA ARG A 44 6.98 -2.92 5.79
C ARG A 44 7.00 -2.32 4.39
N GLN A 45 7.82 -1.30 4.14
CA GLN A 45 7.96 -0.75 2.80
C GLN A 45 8.63 -1.77 1.86
N LEU A 46 9.66 -2.48 2.33
CA LEU A 46 10.25 -3.59 1.57
C LEU A 46 9.17 -4.62 1.18
N ILE A 47 8.36 -5.10 2.13
CA ILE A 47 7.29 -6.07 1.84
C ILE A 47 6.30 -5.51 0.80
N THR A 48 5.97 -4.22 0.87
CA THR A 48 5.09 -3.57 -0.11
C THR A 48 5.70 -3.58 -1.51
N VAL A 49 6.98 -3.23 -1.63
CA VAL A 49 7.73 -3.29 -2.89
C VAL A 49 7.79 -4.71 -3.44
N LEU A 50 8.14 -5.68 -2.58
CA LEU A 50 8.20 -7.10 -2.95
C LEU A 50 6.84 -7.62 -3.43
N GLY A 51 5.75 -7.20 -2.79
CA GLY A 51 4.38 -7.58 -3.19
C GLY A 51 4.02 -7.20 -4.62
N VAL A 52 4.64 -6.17 -5.18
CA VAL A 52 4.46 -5.76 -6.58
C VAL A 52 5.52 -6.38 -7.47
N MET A 53 6.80 -6.31 -7.09
CA MET A 53 7.94 -6.76 -7.90
C MET A 53 7.91 -8.28 -8.13
N ALA A 54 7.53 -9.06 -7.13
CA ALA A 54 7.43 -10.51 -7.23
C ALA A 54 6.38 -10.99 -8.25
N GLY A 55 5.43 -10.12 -8.62
CA GLY A 55 4.49 -10.36 -9.71
C GLY A 55 4.79 -9.54 -10.97
N ALA A 56 5.96 -8.95 -11.08
CA ALA A 56 6.32 -8.04 -12.19
C ALA A 56 5.27 -6.96 -12.48
N GLY A 57 4.47 -6.56 -11.50
CA GLY A 57 3.44 -5.52 -11.63
C GLY A 57 2.21 -5.88 -12.48
N ILE A 58 2.02 -7.14 -12.87
CA ILE A 58 0.97 -7.56 -13.82
C ILE A 58 -0.44 -7.68 -13.22
N PHE A 59 -0.62 -7.60 -11.91
CA PHE A 59 -1.88 -7.96 -11.24
C PHE A 59 -3.10 -7.19 -11.72
N ASN A 60 -2.96 -5.89 -12.04
CA ASN A 60 -4.05 -5.09 -12.62
C ASN A 60 -4.44 -5.59 -14.02
N GLY A 61 -3.45 -6.00 -14.83
CA GLY A 61 -3.67 -6.64 -16.12
C GLY A 61 -4.41 -7.97 -15.97
N VAL A 62 -3.99 -8.81 -15.04
CA VAL A 62 -4.67 -10.09 -14.72
C VAL A 62 -6.13 -9.84 -14.34
N THR A 63 -6.40 -8.88 -13.44
CA THR A 63 -7.77 -8.54 -13.04
C THR A 63 -8.63 -8.14 -14.23
N ARG A 64 -8.12 -7.26 -15.11
CA ARG A 64 -8.83 -6.79 -16.29
C ARG A 64 -9.10 -7.93 -17.28
N PHE A 65 -8.06 -8.65 -17.66
CA PHE A 65 -8.21 -9.71 -18.68
C PHE A 65 -8.99 -10.91 -18.16
N THR A 66 -8.94 -11.22 -16.87
CA THR A 66 -9.84 -12.21 -16.26
C THR A 66 -11.31 -11.79 -16.44
N ALA A 67 -11.63 -10.50 -16.23
CA ALA A 67 -12.98 -9.99 -16.44
C ALA A 67 -13.40 -10.03 -17.91
N GLU A 68 -12.46 -9.77 -18.84
CA GLU A 68 -12.71 -9.76 -20.28
C GLU A 68 -12.88 -11.19 -20.85
N TYR A 69 -12.10 -12.15 -20.34
CA TYR A 69 -12.04 -13.51 -20.91
C TYR A 69 -12.86 -14.55 -20.14
N GLN A 70 -13.75 -14.15 -19.23
CA GLN A 70 -14.57 -15.06 -18.42
C GLN A 70 -15.31 -16.14 -19.23
N GLN A 71 -15.80 -15.78 -20.44
CA GLN A 71 -16.54 -16.67 -21.33
C GLN A 71 -15.67 -17.29 -22.43
N GLN A 72 -14.35 -17.12 -22.38
CA GLN A 72 -13.39 -17.60 -23.36
C GLN A 72 -12.34 -18.51 -22.71
N PRO A 73 -12.66 -19.81 -22.48
CA PRO A 73 -11.81 -20.72 -21.69
C PRO A 73 -10.37 -20.81 -22.16
N GLU A 74 -10.14 -20.80 -23.49
CA GLU A 74 -8.79 -20.88 -24.06
C GLU A 74 -7.94 -19.65 -23.72
N LYS A 75 -8.52 -18.43 -23.86
CA LYS A 75 -7.82 -17.19 -23.51
C LYS A 75 -7.61 -17.09 -22.00
N LEU A 76 -8.59 -17.50 -21.20
CA LEU A 76 -8.46 -17.52 -19.76
C LEU A 76 -7.37 -18.51 -19.29
N ARG A 77 -7.28 -19.68 -19.95
CA ARG A 77 -6.20 -20.65 -19.71
C ARG A 77 -4.84 -20.05 -20.09
N ALA A 78 -4.71 -19.42 -21.26
CA ALA A 78 -3.48 -18.76 -21.68
C ALA A 78 -3.07 -17.62 -20.72
N LEU A 79 -4.04 -16.81 -20.25
CA LEU A 79 -3.82 -15.77 -19.26
C LEU A 79 -3.30 -16.37 -17.94
N THR A 80 -3.97 -17.40 -17.42
CA THR A 80 -3.60 -18.02 -16.14
C THR A 80 -2.22 -18.66 -16.23
N ALA A 81 -1.92 -19.43 -17.27
CA ALA A 81 -0.63 -20.07 -17.48
C ALA A 81 0.51 -19.06 -17.64
N THR A 82 0.28 -17.98 -18.42
CA THR A 82 1.30 -16.93 -18.64
C THR A 82 1.53 -16.10 -17.38
N SER A 83 0.49 -15.72 -16.66
CA SER A 83 0.63 -14.97 -15.40
C SER A 83 1.33 -15.82 -14.34
N SER A 84 1.08 -17.13 -14.27
CA SER A 84 1.81 -18.05 -13.40
C SER A 84 3.28 -18.14 -13.77
N ALA A 85 3.61 -18.18 -15.07
CA ALA A 85 5.02 -18.17 -15.54
C ALA A 85 5.73 -16.88 -15.14
N ILE A 86 5.10 -15.72 -15.35
CA ILE A 86 5.67 -14.41 -14.99
C ILE A 86 5.87 -14.31 -13.47
N VAL A 87 4.87 -14.64 -12.68
CA VAL A 87 4.93 -14.57 -11.21
C VAL A 87 6.00 -15.52 -10.66
N SER A 88 6.06 -16.75 -11.14
CA SER A 88 7.08 -17.71 -10.72
C SER A 88 8.48 -17.26 -11.12
N GLY A 89 8.68 -16.81 -12.35
CA GLY A 89 9.98 -16.32 -12.83
C GLY A 89 10.45 -15.08 -12.09
N ALA A 90 9.56 -14.09 -11.92
CA ALA A 90 9.88 -12.86 -11.17
C ALA A 90 10.17 -13.16 -9.70
N SER A 91 9.39 -14.04 -9.06
CA SER A 91 9.62 -14.46 -7.67
C SER A 91 10.95 -15.22 -7.49
N LEU A 92 11.30 -16.08 -8.43
CA LEU A 92 12.59 -16.81 -8.38
C LEU A 92 13.78 -15.84 -8.55
N LEU A 93 13.70 -14.94 -9.53
CA LEU A 93 14.72 -13.92 -9.72
C LEU A 93 14.88 -13.04 -8.48
N LEU A 94 13.76 -12.60 -7.91
CA LEU A 94 13.75 -11.75 -6.74
C LEU A 94 14.27 -12.50 -5.49
N ALA A 95 13.92 -13.78 -5.33
CA ALA A 95 14.47 -14.63 -4.27
C ALA A 95 15.98 -14.74 -4.38
N PHE A 96 16.51 -14.97 -5.59
CA PHE A 96 17.94 -15.02 -5.84
C PHE A 96 18.63 -13.70 -5.45
N VAL A 97 18.08 -12.57 -5.88
CA VAL A 97 18.61 -11.22 -5.54
C VAL A 97 18.59 -11.01 -4.01
N LEU A 98 17.48 -11.33 -3.34
CA LEU A 98 17.36 -11.15 -1.88
C LEU A 98 18.31 -12.06 -1.10
N LEU A 99 18.59 -13.28 -1.58
CA LEU A 99 19.52 -14.20 -0.93
C LEU A 99 20.96 -13.70 -1.05
N LEU A 100 21.36 -13.19 -2.23
CA LEU A 100 22.69 -12.65 -2.46
C LEU A 100 22.90 -11.30 -1.77
N ALA A 101 21.92 -10.42 -1.82
CA ALA A 101 21.99 -9.07 -1.28
C ALA A 101 21.44 -8.96 0.15
N ALA A 102 21.29 -10.06 0.89
CA ALA A 102 20.66 -10.06 2.21
C ALA A 102 21.39 -9.15 3.21
N ALA A 103 22.73 -9.12 3.21
CA ALA A 103 23.52 -8.26 4.08
C ALA A 103 23.36 -6.76 3.74
N PRO A 104 23.64 -6.30 2.50
CA PRO A 104 23.48 -4.89 2.14
C PRO A 104 22.02 -4.41 2.26
N ILE A 105 21.02 -5.25 2.00
CA ILE A 105 19.61 -4.88 2.24
C ILE A 105 19.33 -4.71 3.72
N SER A 106 19.86 -5.60 4.58
CA SER A 106 19.74 -5.44 6.04
C SER A 106 20.37 -4.14 6.52
N GLU A 107 21.58 -3.83 6.07
CA GLU A 107 22.26 -2.58 6.40
C GLU A 107 21.47 -1.35 5.93
N MET A 108 20.97 -1.36 4.70
CA MET A 108 20.15 -0.27 4.14
C MET A 108 18.86 -0.03 4.94
N LEU A 109 18.19 -1.09 5.40
CA LEU A 109 16.89 -0.98 6.06
C LEU A 109 16.99 -0.71 7.57
N PHE A 110 18.01 -1.26 8.23
CA PHE A 110 18.12 -1.30 9.69
C PHE A 110 19.40 -0.63 10.21
N GLY A 111 20.31 -0.21 9.35
CA GLY A 111 21.61 0.35 9.71
C GLY A 111 22.62 -0.68 10.23
N ASN A 112 22.32 -1.98 10.08
CA ASN A 112 23.21 -3.08 10.47
C ASN A 112 22.86 -4.38 9.72
N GLU A 113 23.79 -5.36 9.75
CA GLU A 113 23.61 -6.65 9.10
C GLU A 113 22.89 -7.71 9.96
N GLN A 114 22.50 -7.39 11.19
CA GLN A 114 21.94 -8.33 12.16
C GLN A 114 20.70 -9.08 11.62
N TYR A 115 19.90 -8.41 10.77
CA TYR A 115 18.65 -8.94 10.24
C TYR A 115 18.79 -9.62 8.87
N ARG A 116 20.02 -9.92 8.41
CA ARG A 116 20.26 -10.61 7.13
C ARG A 116 19.50 -11.94 7.01
N GLN A 117 19.31 -12.69 8.12
CA GLN A 117 18.53 -13.92 8.11
C GLN A 117 17.03 -13.66 7.88
N VAL A 118 16.50 -12.56 8.41
CA VAL A 118 15.12 -12.14 8.13
C VAL A 118 14.94 -11.90 6.63
N ILE A 119 15.87 -11.19 5.98
CA ILE A 119 15.82 -10.95 4.53
C ILE A 119 15.87 -12.27 3.73
N ARG A 120 16.71 -13.23 4.15
CA ARG A 120 16.77 -14.56 3.53
C ARG A 120 15.45 -15.33 3.65
N ILE A 121 14.78 -15.27 4.79
CA ILE A 121 13.47 -15.89 5.00
C ILE A 121 12.42 -15.21 4.10
N VAL A 122 12.44 -13.88 4.01
CA VAL A 122 11.55 -13.10 3.15
C VAL A 122 11.76 -13.44 1.67
N ALA A 123 12.96 -13.82 1.24
CA ALA A 123 13.22 -14.28 -0.11
C ALA A 123 12.33 -15.46 -0.53
N PHE A 124 11.92 -16.30 0.41
CA PHE A 124 10.97 -17.38 0.16
C PHE A 124 9.51 -16.93 0.34
N LEU A 125 9.22 -16.15 1.41
CA LEU A 125 7.85 -15.70 1.71
C LEU A 125 7.27 -14.79 0.63
N GLN A 126 8.09 -14.01 -0.07
CA GLN A 126 7.63 -13.11 -1.13
C GLN A 126 6.95 -13.87 -2.29
N ALA A 127 7.36 -15.10 -2.57
CA ALA A 127 6.67 -15.94 -3.56
C ALA A 127 5.22 -16.25 -3.12
N GLY A 128 5.00 -16.55 -1.84
CA GLY A 128 3.67 -16.71 -1.26
C GLY A 128 2.82 -15.44 -1.40
N ILE A 129 3.42 -14.25 -1.16
CA ILE A 129 2.76 -12.96 -1.35
C ILE A 129 2.35 -12.76 -2.82
N ALA A 130 3.26 -13.05 -3.75
CA ALA A 130 3.01 -12.88 -5.17
C ALA A 130 1.89 -13.80 -5.68
N TRP A 131 1.91 -15.06 -5.29
CA TRP A 131 0.85 -16.00 -5.63
C TRP A 131 -0.49 -15.65 -4.98
N ALA A 132 -0.50 -15.19 -3.72
CA ALA A 132 -1.72 -14.67 -3.08
C ALA A 132 -2.31 -13.50 -3.87
N ASN A 133 -1.47 -12.56 -4.31
CA ASN A 133 -1.88 -11.42 -5.13
C ASN A 133 -2.41 -11.85 -6.51
N LEU A 134 -1.79 -12.85 -7.16
CA LEU A 134 -2.25 -13.42 -8.43
C LEU A 134 -3.66 -14.00 -8.29
N LEU A 135 -3.88 -14.85 -7.27
CA LEU A 135 -5.18 -15.47 -7.05
C LEU A 135 -6.25 -14.43 -6.68
N GLN A 136 -5.92 -13.43 -5.89
CA GLN A 136 -6.83 -12.31 -5.60
C GLN A 136 -7.14 -11.47 -6.83
N ALA A 137 -6.17 -11.25 -7.74
CA ALA A 137 -6.40 -10.55 -9.00
C ALA A 137 -7.42 -11.28 -9.86
N GLN A 138 -7.37 -12.61 -9.91
CA GLN A 138 -8.38 -13.42 -10.60
C GLN A 138 -9.75 -13.34 -9.93
N LEU A 139 -9.84 -13.46 -8.59
CA LEU A 139 -11.11 -13.29 -7.86
C LEU A 139 -11.77 -11.94 -8.13
N LYS A 140 -10.97 -10.87 -8.14
CA LYS A 140 -11.44 -9.52 -8.50
C LYS A 140 -11.93 -9.46 -9.95
N GLY A 141 -11.20 -10.10 -10.88
CA GLY A 141 -11.59 -10.20 -12.27
C GLY A 141 -12.92 -10.93 -12.48
N PHE A 142 -13.19 -11.98 -11.71
CA PHE A 142 -14.50 -12.66 -11.68
C PHE A 142 -15.59 -11.85 -10.97
N ARG A 143 -15.29 -10.63 -10.50
CA ARG A 143 -16.21 -9.78 -9.70
C ARG A 143 -16.75 -10.49 -8.46
N ASP A 144 -15.96 -11.39 -7.89
CA ASP A 144 -16.32 -12.09 -6.66
C ASP A 144 -15.89 -11.30 -5.42
N ALA A 145 -16.66 -10.28 -5.12
CA ALA A 145 -16.41 -9.43 -3.96
C ALA A 145 -16.47 -10.22 -2.63
N ARG A 146 -17.38 -11.22 -2.51
CA ARG A 146 -17.48 -12.07 -1.32
C ARG A 146 -16.23 -12.94 -1.16
N GLY A 147 -15.82 -13.65 -2.22
CA GLY A 147 -14.64 -14.50 -2.19
C GLY A 147 -13.38 -13.71 -1.88
N ASN A 148 -13.18 -12.55 -2.54
CA ASN A 148 -12.06 -11.66 -2.23
C ASN A 148 -12.10 -11.14 -0.79
N ALA A 149 -13.27 -10.79 -0.26
CA ALA A 149 -13.42 -10.34 1.13
C ALA A 149 -13.06 -11.44 2.13
N LEU A 150 -13.50 -12.68 1.90
CA LEU A 150 -13.14 -13.84 2.73
C LEU A 150 -11.64 -14.15 2.68
N VAL A 151 -11.00 -14.00 1.52
CA VAL A 151 -9.56 -14.13 1.38
C VAL A 151 -8.82 -13.07 2.21
N VAL A 152 -9.24 -11.80 2.11
CA VAL A 152 -8.62 -10.70 2.86
C VAL A 152 -8.82 -10.86 4.36
N ALA A 153 -10.05 -11.14 4.81
CA ALA A 153 -10.35 -11.30 6.24
C ALA A 153 -9.68 -12.56 6.81
N GLY A 154 -9.82 -13.70 6.14
CA GLY A 154 -9.21 -14.97 6.57
C GLY A 154 -7.68 -14.90 6.56
N GLY A 155 -7.08 -14.30 5.52
CA GLY A 155 -5.64 -14.07 5.44
C GLY A 155 -5.14 -13.15 6.55
N SER A 156 -5.88 -12.10 6.90
CA SER A 156 -5.52 -11.20 8.00
C SER A 156 -5.56 -11.90 9.36
N LEU A 157 -6.60 -12.70 9.63
CA LEU A 157 -6.73 -13.44 10.88
C LEU A 157 -5.65 -14.53 11.00
N LEU A 158 -5.45 -15.35 9.96
CA LEU A 158 -4.37 -16.35 9.93
C LEU A 158 -3.00 -15.68 10.01
N GLY A 159 -2.85 -14.51 9.39
CA GLY A 159 -1.63 -13.73 9.42
C GLY A 159 -1.27 -13.25 10.82
N VAL A 160 -2.23 -12.81 11.63
CA VAL A 160 -2.00 -12.47 13.05
C VAL A 160 -1.55 -13.69 13.83
N GLY A 161 -2.16 -14.87 13.61
CA GLY A 161 -1.70 -16.13 14.21
C GLY A 161 -0.25 -16.45 13.83
N GLY A 162 0.08 -16.37 12.55
CA GLY A 162 1.45 -16.57 12.07
C GLY A 162 2.43 -15.54 12.64
N TYR A 163 2.02 -14.28 12.77
CA TYR A 163 2.81 -13.23 13.43
C TYR A 163 3.11 -13.59 14.89
N LEU A 164 2.10 -13.97 15.65
CA LEU A 164 2.27 -14.35 17.06
C LEU A 164 3.22 -15.54 17.23
N LEU A 165 3.03 -16.59 16.43
CA LEU A 165 3.90 -17.77 16.48
C LEU A 165 5.36 -17.43 16.14
N SER A 166 5.59 -16.65 15.09
CA SER A 166 6.95 -16.26 14.71
C SER A 166 7.58 -15.31 15.72
N TRP A 167 6.81 -14.38 16.29
CA TRP A 167 7.26 -13.51 17.37
C TRP A 167 7.68 -14.29 18.62
N LEU A 168 6.88 -15.22 19.08
CA LEU A 168 7.19 -16.08 20.24
C LEU A 168 8.43 -16.94 20.00
N ALA A 169 8.64 -17.40 18.76
CA ALA A 169 9.78 -18.25 18.42
C ALA A 169 11.10 -17.50 18.24
N GLY A 170 11.07 -16.25 17.76
CA GLY A 170 12.27 -15.53 17.32
C GLY A 170 12.38 -14.08 17.82
N GLY A 171 11.60 -13.68 18.82
CA GLY A 171 11.63 -12.32 19.36
C GLY A 171 11.42 -11.27 18.30
N TYR A 172 12.26 -10.23 18.26
CA TYR A 172 12.11 -9.14 17.26
C TYR A 172 12.33 -9.61 15.81
N SER A 173 13.33 -10.46 15.58
CA SER A 173 13.54 -11.05 14.24
C SER A 173 12.33 -11.89 13.79
N GLY A 174 11.75 -12.65 14.73
CA GLY A 174 10.51 -13.38 14.48
C GLY A 174 9.33 -12.46 14.21
N ALA A 175 9.22 -11.32 14.91
CA ALA A 175 8.19 -10.32 14.65
C ALA A 175 8.32 -9.71 13.23
N LEU A 176 9.54 -9.43 12.76
CA LEU A 176 9.78 -8.99 11.38
C LEU A 176 9.37 -10.06 10.37
N VAL A 177 9.76 -11.33 10.58
CA VAL A 177 9.30 -12.44 9.73
C VAL A 177 7.78 -12.53 9.74
N GLY A 178 7.15 -12.37 10.90
CA GLY A 178 5.69 -12.33 11.06
C GLY A 178 5.02 -11.26 10.22
N LEU A 179 5.62 -10.07 10.10
CA LEU A 179 5.11 -9.02 9.20
C LEU A 179 5.05 -9.45 7.73
N ALA A 180 6.00 -10.27 7.27
CA ALA A 180 6.00 -10.83 5.92
C ALA A 180 5.05 -12.03 5.80
N LEU A 181 4.86 -12.79 6.87
CA LEU A 181 3.90 -13.90 6.91
C LEU A 181 2.46 -13.43 6.74
N VAL A 182 2.07 -12.28 7.31
CA VAL A 182 0.70 -11.77 7.21
C VAL A 182 0.19 -11.74 5.77
N PRO A 183 0.84 -11.10 4.80
CA PRO A 183 0.40 -11.15 3.42
C PRO A 183 0.67 -12.49 2.72
N ALA A 184 1.70 -13.25 3.11
CA ALA A 184 2.04 -14.53 2.49
C ALA A 184 1.00 -15.62 2.80
N VAL A 185 0.54 -15.70 4.04
CA VAL A 185 -0.45 -16.69 4.50
C VAL A 185 -1.82 -16.47 3.84
N THR A 186 -2.08 -15.27 3.30
CA THR A 186 -3.28 -14.99 2.49
C THR A 186 -3.42 -15.93 1.29
N LEU A 187 -2.33 -16.56 0.85
CA LEU A 187 -2.34 -17.60 -0.17
C LEU A 187 -3.28 -18.77 0.19
N LEU A 188 -3.33 -19.18 1.46
CA LEU A 188 -4.13 -20.32 1.91
C LEU A 188 -5.65 -20.13 1.68
N PRO A 189 -6.28 -19.06 2.20
CA PRO A 189 -7.68 -18.79 1.90
C PRO A 189 -7.92 -18.45 0.41
N ALA A 190 -6.93 -17.89 -0.31
CA ALA A 190 -7.06 -17.63 -1.74
C ALA A 190 -7.17 -18.94 -2.54
N ILE A 191 -6.35 -19.94 -2.23
CA ILE A 191 -6.44 -21.29 -2.79
C ILE A 191 -7.82 -21.90 -2.48
N GLY A 192 -8.27 -21.82 -1.23
CA GLY A 192 -9.57 -22.36 -0.82
C GLY A 192 -10.75 -21.73 -1.56
N MET A 193 -10.70 -20.41 -1.79
CA MET A 193 -11.78 -19.70 -2.49
C MET A 193 -11.81 -19.94 -3.99
N LEU A 194 -10.68 -20.27 -4.61
CA LEU A 194 -10.62 -20.60 -6.05
C LEU A 194 -10.87 -22.09 -6.33
N LYS A 195 -10.73 -22.97 -5.34
CA LYS A 195 -10.95 -24.39 -5.48
C LYS A 195 -12.42 -24.67 -5.87
N GLY A 196 -12.62 -25.36 -6.99
CA GLY A 196 -13.94 -25.70 -7.48
C GLY A 196 -14.70 -24.58 -8.20
N ARG A 197 -14.06 -23.43 -8.45
CA ARG A 197 -14.67 -22.36 -9.27
C ARG A 197 -14.52 -22.64 -10.75
N THR A 198 -15.62 -22.83 -11.43
CA THR A 198 -15.68 -22.86 -12.89
C THR A 198 -15.58 -21.42 -13.43
N PRO A 199 -14.84 -21.15 -14.53
CA PRO A 199 -14.20 -22.15 -15.41
C PRO A 199 -12.76 -22.52 -15.02
N LEU A 200 -12.19 -21.99 -13.91
CA LEU A 200 -10.79 -22.22 -13.56
C LEU A 200 -10.52 -23.69 -13.16
N GLN A 201 -9.43 -24.22 -13.70
CA GLN A 201 -8.93 -25.56 -13.39
C GLN A 201 -7.47 -25.44 -12.93
N TRP A 202 -7.07 -26.18 -11.87
CA TRP A 202 -5.73 -26.07 -11.28
C TRP A 202 -4.60 -26.35 -12.26
N HIS A 203 -4.78 -27.23 -13.23
CA HIS A 203 -3.78 -27.50 -14.26
C HIS A 203 -3.51 -26.28 -15.19
N TRP A 204 -4.37 -25.26 -15.20
CA TRP A 204 -4.13 -24.01 -15.95
C TRP A 204 -3.06 -23.13 -15.30
N PHE A 205 -2.80 -23.32 -14.00
CA PHE A 205 -1.73 -22.62 -13.29
C PHE A 205 -0.33 -23.18 -13.56
N VAL A 206 -0.23 -24.29 -14.31
CA VAL A 206 1.08 -24.78 -14.77
C VAL A 206 1.72 -23.70 -15.66
N PRO A 207 2.93 -23.22 -15.29
CA PRO A 207 3.57 -22.14 -16.01
C PRO A 207 3.79 -22.48 -17.49
N ARG A 208 3.22 -21.65 -18.38
CA ARG A 208 3.44 -21.73 -19.83
C ARG A 208 3.54 -20.32 -20.37
N TRP A 209 4.46 -20.12 -21.34
CA TRP A 209 4.70 -18.82 -21.93
C TRP A 209 3.92 -18.63 -23.20
N HIS A 210 3.02 -17.63 -23.24
CA HIS A 210 2.33 -17.18 -24.44
C HIS A 210 2.76 -15.74 -24.75
N PRO A 211 3.60 -15.49 -25.78
CA PRO A 211 4.22 -14.18 -26.04
C PRO A 211 3.22 -13.03 -26.18
N GLN A 212 2.12 -13.26 -26.87
CA GLN A 212 1.07 -12.25 -27.07
C GLN A 212 0.41 -11.85 -25.76
N MET A 213 0.11 -12.81 -24.90
CA MET A 213 -0.48 -12.58 -23.59
C MET A 213 0.51 -11.88 -22.65
N ALA A 214 1.77 -12.29 -22.66
CA ALA A 214 2.83 -11.66 -21.91
C ALA A 214 3.00 -10.17 -22.30
N ALA A 215 3.03 -9.87 -23.60
CA ALA A 215 3.13 -8.48 -24.09
C ALA A 215 1.95 -7.61 -23.62
N GLN A 216 0.73 -8.16 -23.56
CA GLN A 216 -0.43 -7.45 -23.04
C GLN A 216 -0.31 -7.20 -21.53
N LEU A 217 0.16 -8.16 -20.75
CA LEU A 217 0.37 -8.03 -19.32
C LEU A 217 1.46 -7.02 -18.97
N PHE A 218 2.58 -7.03 -19.69
CA PHE A 218 3.71 -6.12 -19.43
C PHE A 218 3.37 -4.63 -19.66
N ARG A 219 2.31 -4.30 -20.38
CA ARG A 219 1.84 -2.91 -20.48
C ARG A 219 1.42 -2.32 -19.12
N TYR A 220 1.07 -3.16 -18.16
CA TYR A 220 0.71 -2.73 -16.80
C TYR A 220 1.92 -2.64 -15.87
N THR A 221 3.03 -3.29 -16.22
CA THR A 221 4.24 -3.40 -15.39
C THR A 221 4.82 -2.03 -15.06
N LEU A 222 4.98 -1.15 -16.06
CA LEU A 222 5.65 0.13 -15.87
C LEU A 222 4.94 1.01 -14.83
N MET A 223 3.60 1.15 -14.94
CA MET A 223 2.82 1.93 -13.96
C MET A 223 2.95 1.33 -12.54
N ALA A 224 2.77 0.01 -12.43
CA ALA A 224 2.84 -0.66 -11.14
C ALA A 224 4.23 -0.58 -10.50
N MET A 225 5.30 -0.74 -11.31
CA MET A 225 6.68 -0.62 -10.85
C MET A 225 7.01 0.81 -10.40
N MET A 226 6.59 1.83 -11.15
CA MET A 226 6.80 3.22 -10.76
C MET A 226 6.15 3.51 -9.40
N THR A 227 4.88 3.14 -9.22
CA THR A 227 4.20 3.32 -7.92
C THR A 227 4.90 2.56 -6.79
N ALA A 228 5.33 1.32 -7.05
CA ALA A 228 5.97 0.48 -6.04
C ALA A 228 7.35 0.97 -5.64
N LEU A 229 8.07 1.67 -6.53
CA LEU A 229 9.43 2.13 -6.27
C LEU A 229 9.47 3.60 -5.81
N THR A 230 8.54 4.45 -6.24
CA THR A 230 8.62 5.88 -5.94
C THR A 230 8.34 6.18 -4.47
N LEU A 231 7.10 6.01 -4.02
CA LEU A 231 6.74 6.36 -2.64
C LEU A 231 7.35 5.46 -1.57
N PRO A 232 7.36 4.12 -1.70
CA PRO A 232 8.00 3.28 -0.70
C PRO A 232 9.49 3.56 -0.52
N VAL A 233 10.21 3.83 -1.62
CA VAL A 233 11.63 4.21 -1.55
C VAL A 233 11.78 5.58 -0.88
N ALA A 234 10.93 6.57 -1.21
CA ALA A 234 10.94 7.87 -0.53
C ALA A 234 10.74 7.71 1.00
N TRP A 235 9.83 6.86 1.42
CA TRP A 235 9.58 6.59 2.83
C TRP A 235 10.77 5.91 3.52
N ILE A 236 11.47 4.99 2.87
CA ILE A 236 12.70 4.38 3.38
C ILE A 236 13.80 5.45 3.52
N MET A 237 14.03 6.26 2.48
CA MET A 237 15.03 7.33 2.48
C MET A 237 14.75 8.35 3.59
N MET A 238 13.49 8.74 3.76
CA MET A 238 13.08 9.69 4.79
C MET A 238 13.29 9.13 6.21
N ARG A 239 12.98 7.83 6.44
CA ARG A 239 13.26 7.17 7.73
C ARG A 239 14.75 7.06 8.01
N ASN A 240 15.55 6.71 7.01
CA ASN A 240 16.99 6.62 7.15
C ASN A 240 17.62 8.01 7.43
N LEU A 241 17.13 9.06 6.75
CA LEU A 241 17.56 10.44 7.02
C LEU A 241 17.21 10.85 8.45
N LEU A 242 15.98 10.56 8.91
CA LEU A 242 15.57 10.84 10.28
C LEU A 242 16.38 10.01 11.30
N ALA A 243 16.61 8.72 11.01
CA ALA A 243 17.41 7.86 11.88
C ALA A 243 18.86 8.36 12.05
N ALA A 244 19.45 8.88 10.95
CA ALA A 244 20.80 9.44 10.98
C ALA A 244 20.92 10.73 11.81
N HIS A 245 19.85 11.55 11.92
CA HIS A 245 19.88 12.82 12.64
C HIS A 245 19.29 12.75 14.06
N ALA A 246 18.28 11.88 14.28
CA ALA A 246 17.54 11.83 15.54
C ALA A 246 17.40 10.41 16.12
N GLY A 247 17.89 9.39 15.43
CA GLY A 247 17.85 7.99 15.87
C GLY A 247 16.53 7.27 15.60
N TRP A 248 16.56 5.95 15.75
CA TRP A 248 15.42 5.07 15.46
C TRP A 248 14.23 5.25 16.41
N GLN A 249 14.44 5.81 17.61
CA GLN A 249 13.35 6.12 18.53
C GLN A 249 12.41 7.18 17.92
N ASP A 250 12.96 8.25 17.37
CA ASP A 250 12.21 9.32 16.72
C ASP A 250 11.54 8.86 15.44
N VAL A 251 12.19 7.99 14.65
CA VAL A 251 11.56 7.32 13.52
C VAL A 251 10.32 6.54 13.95
N GLY A 252 10.38 5.88 15.10
CA GLY A 252 9.24 5.15 15.65
C GLY A 252 8.09 6.03 16.10
N LEU A 253 8.37 7.19 16.70
CA LEU A 253 7.34 8.18 17.04
C LEU A 253 6.62 8.68 15.79
N TRP A 254 7.38 9.04 14.75
CA TRP A 254 6.80 9.43 13.47
C TRP A 254 6.02 8.29 12.79
N GLN A 255 6.55 7.07 12.80
CA GLN A 255 5.84 5.90 12.28
C GLN A 255 4.55 5.63 13.06
N GLY A 256 4.53 5.89 14.36
CA GLY A 256 3.33 5.76 15.19
C GLY A 256 2.21 6.67 14.72
N VAL A 257 2.46 7.98 14.60
CA VAL A 257 1.46 8.93 14.14
C VAL A 257 1.04 8.67 12.69
N SER A 258 1.98 8.29 11.81
CA SER A 258 1.70 7.93 10.43
C SER A 258 0.79 6.69 10.32
N SER A 259 0.96 5.70 11.21
CA SER A 259 0.11 4.50 11.22
C SER A 259 -1.35 4.81 11.58
N ILE A 260 -1.59 5.79 12.44
CA ILE A 260 -2.94 6.28 12.75
C ILE A 260 -3.53 6.99 11.52
N SER A 261 -2.74 7.86 10.88
CA SER A 261 -3.14 8.52 9.63
C SER A 261 -3.51 7.52 8.54
N ASP A 262 -2.66 6.54 8.29
CA ASP A 262 -2.90 5.52 7.27
C ASP A 262 -4.19 4.72 7.53
N ALA A 263 -4.53 4.46 8.79
CA ALA A 263 -5.73 3.72 9.14
C ALA A 263 -7.01 4.45 8.70
N TRP A 264 -7.17 5.74 8.99
CA TRP A 264 -8.38 6.46 8.60
C TRP A 264 -8.37 6.90 7.13
N LEU A 265 -7.20 7.19 6.56
CA LEU A 265 -7.07 7.52 5.13
C LEU A 265 -7.49 6.36 4.21
N GLN A 266 -7.36 5.09 4.65
CA GLN A 266 -7.83 3.94 3.89
C GLN A 266 -9.33 3.98 3.62
N PHE A 267 -10.15 4.50 4.54
CA PHE A 267 -11.59 4.65 4.32
C PHE A 267 -11.89 5.70 3.25
N ILE A 268 -11.14 6.81 3.23
CA ILE A 268 -11.31 7.88 2.23
C ILE A 268 -10.92 7.36 0.83
N THR A 269 -9.77 6.72 0.71
CA THR A 269 -9.32 6.18 -0.58
C THR A 269 -10.23 5.07 -1.10
N ALA A 270 -10.78 4.23 -0.22
CA ALA A 270 -11.79 3.24 -0.60
C ALA A 270 -13.07 3.92 -1.14
N THR A 271 -13.53 4.98 -0.49
CA THR A 271 -14.70 5.77 -0.94
C THR A 271 -14.44 6.41 -2.30
N PHE A 272 -13.25 6.99 -2.52
CA PHE A 272 -12.88 7.58 -3.82
C PHE A 272 -12.84 6.54 -4.93
N SER A 273 -12.35 5.35 -4.65
CA SER A 273 -12.30 4.25 -5.63
C SER A 273 -13.69 3.78 -6.05
N VAL A 274 -14.67 3.82 -5.14
CA VAL A 274 -16.05 3.35 -5.41
C VAL A 274 -16.91 4.44 -6.04
N TRP A 275 -16.76 5.70 -5.62
CA TRP A 275 -17.62 6.79 -6.06
C TRP A 275 -16.97 7.77 -7.03
N LEU A 276 -15.81 8.34 -6.67
CA LEU A 276 -15.19 9.43 -7.44
C LEU A 276 -14.61 8.93 -8.77
N LEU A 277 -13.90 7.82 -8.76
CA LEU A 277 -13.25 7.25 -9.96
C LEU A 277 -14.26 6.89 -11.07
N PRO A 278 -15.35 6.13 -10.81
CA PRO A 278 -16.33 5.83 -11.85
C PRO A 278 -17.08 7.08 -12.34
N THR A 279 -17.32 8.05 -11.45
CA THR A 279 -17.99 9.30 -11.81
C THR A 279 -17.12 10.11 -12.78
N LEU A 280 -15.84 10.33 -12.44
CA LEU A 280 -14.90 11.07 -13.30
C LEU A 280 -14.62 10.36 -14.62
N ALA A 281 -14.63 9.02 -14.65
CA ALA A 281 -14.42 8.24 -15.87
C ALA A 281 -15.54 8.41 -16.90
N ARG A 282 -16.78 8.68 -16.45
CA ARG A 282 -17.95 8.86 -17.33
C ARG A 282 -18.07 10.28 -17.90
N LEU A 283 -17.50 11.28 -17.23
CA LEU A 283 -17.62 12.67 -17.63
C LEU A 283 -16.65 12.98 -18.79
N THR A 284 -17.17 13.52 -19.88
CA THR A 284 -16.38 13.89 -21.07
C THR A 284 -16.13 15.38 -21.19
N ARG A 285 -17.12 16.20 -20.79
CA ARG A 285 -17.03 17.67 -20.88
C ARG A 285 -16.19 18.26 -19.75
N LYS A 286 -15.27 19.14 -20.04
CA LYS A 286 -14.41 19.80 -19.05
C LYS A 286 -15.20 20.53 -17.96
N GLN A 287 -16.29 21.18 -18.32
CA GLN A 287 -17.16 21.91 -17.38
C GLN A 287 -17.79 20.96 -16.34
N ASP A 288 -18.23 19.77 -16.76
CA ASP A 288 -18.84 18.79 -15.86
C ASP A 288 -17.77 18.17 -14.94
N VAL A 289 -16.58 17.90 -15.47
CA VAL A 289 -15.43 17.48 -14.67
C VAL A 289 -15.06 18.53 -13.63
N ALA A 290 -14.97 19.81 -14.02
CA ALA A 290 -14.64 20.90 -13.09
C ALA A 290 -15.71 21.07 -12.00
N ARG A 291 -16.99 20.96 -12.38
CA ARG A 291 -18.10 21.01 -11.42
C ARG A 291 -18.03 19.86 -10.43
N GLU A 292 -17.73 18.66 -10.91
CA GLU A 292 -17.64 17.47 -10.05
C GLU A 292 -16.43 17.52 -9.13
N ILE A 293 -15.24 17.90 -9.61
CA ILE A 293 -14.05 18.14 -8.78
C ILE A 293 -14.34 19.21 -7.70
N GLY A 294 -14.97 20.34 -8.09
CA GLY A 294 -15.35 21.38 -7.13
C GLY A 294 -16.37 20.92 -6.11
N ARG A 295 -17.32 20.05 -6.50
CA ARG A 295 -18.28 19.42 -5.58
C ARG A 295 -17.57 18.45 -4.62
N ALA A 296 -16.70 17.60 -5.15
CA ALA A 296 -15.92 16.66 -4.36
C ALA A 296 -15.07 17.36 -3.30
N LEU A 297 -14.32 18.40 -3.70
CA LEU A 297 -13.50 19.20 -2.76
C LEU A 297 -14.35 19.87 -1.68
N ARG A 298 -15.48 20.51 -2.07
CA ARG A 298 -16.37 21.19 -1.11
C ARG A 298 -17.01 20.24 -0.11
N PHE A 299 -17.21 18.98 -0.46
CA PHE A 299 -17.76 17.97 0.44
C PHE A 299 -16.67 17.28 1.26
N VAL A 300 -15.58 16.84 0.60
CA VAL A 300 -14.56 16.02 1.22
C VAL A 300 -13.68 16.81 2.18
N LEU A 301 -13.24 18.03 1.83
CA LEU A 301 -12.33 18.78 2.68
C LEU A 301 -12.94 19.13 4.06
N PRO A 302 -14.20 19.58 4.18
CA PRO A 302 -14.81 19.78 5.50
C PRO A 302 -14.94 18.48 6.31
N VAL A 303 -15.28 17.36 5.67
CA VAL A 303 -15.34 16.05 6.33
C VAL A 303 -13.97 15.63 6.84
N VAL A 304 -12.93 15.77 6.00
CA VAL A 304 -11.55 15.46 6.39
C VAL A 304 -11.07 16.37 7.52
N ALA A 305 -11.39 17.66 7.48
CA ALA A 305 -11.07 18.60 8.56
C ALA A 305 -11.76 18.18 9.87
N ALA A 306 -13.04 17.82 9.81
CA ALA A 306 -13.78 17.35 10.99
C ALA A 306 -13.18 16.06 11.57
N VAL A 307 -12.83 15.09 10.71
CA VAL A 307 -12.15 13.84 11.13
C VAL A 307 -10.77 14.14 11.71
N ALA A 308 -9.99 15.01 11.06
CA ALA A 308 -8.67 15.41 11.57
C ALA A 308 -8.76 16.08 12.94
N ILE A 309 -9.73 16.97 13.15
CA ILE A 309 -9.98 17.60 14.47
C ILE A 309 -10.38 16.52 15.49
N MET A 310 -11.25 15.61 15.13
CA MET A 310 -11.67 14.50 16.00
C MET A 310 -10.46 13.62 16.39
N VAL A 311 -9.62 13.24 15.43
CA VAL A 311 -8.38 12.48 15.69
C VAL A 311 -7.43 13.27 16.60
N TRP A 312 -7.30 14.57 16.36
CA TRP A 312 -6.46 15.44 17.21
C TRP A 312 -6.99 15.52 18.65
N LEU A 313 -8.30 15.63 18.85
CA LEU A 313 -8.92 15.64 20.17
C LEU A 313 -8.77 14.29 20.89
N LEU A 314 -8.87 13.19 20.14
CA LEU A 314 -8.78 11.82 20.65
C LEU A 314 -7.35 11.25 20.63
N ARG A 315 -6.34 12.05 20.27
CA ARG A 315 -4.96 11.57 20.10
C ARG A 315 -4.39 10.86 21.34
N ASP A 316 -4.69 11.37 22.52
CA ASP A 316 -4.19 10.77 23.77
C ASP A 316 -4.82 9.40 24.02
N VAL A 317 -6.11 9.25 23.70
CA VAL A 317 -6.82 7.97 23.74
C VAL A 317 -6.25 7.00 22.69
N ALA A 318 -6.00 7.50 21.48
CA ALA A 318 -5.41 6.69 20.40
C ALA A 318 -3.99 6.22 20.77
N ILE A 319 -3.17 7.09 21.36
CA ILE A 319 -1.83 6.74 21.83
C ILE A 319 -1.90 5.65 22.92
N TRP A 320 -2.77 5.83 23.90
CA TRP A 320 -2.95 4.85 24.98
C TRP A 320 -3.48 3.51 24.46
N LEU A 321 -4.49 3.56 23.59
CA LEU A 321 -5.13 2.36 23.06
C LEU A 321 -4.22 1.55 22.14
N LEU A 322 -3.51 2.23 21.21
CA LEU A 322 -2.78 1.57 20.12
C LEU A 322 -1.28 1.40 20.38
N PHE A 323 -0.72 2.17 21.32
CA PHE A 323 0.71 2.19 21.63
C PHE A 323 0.97 1.97 23.12
N SER A 324 2.06 2.52 23.63
CA SER A 324 2.46 2.47 25.03
C SER A 324 2.84 3.88 25.51
N PRO A 325 3.00 4.12 26.84
CA PRO A 325 3.44 5.42 27.35
C PRO A 325 4.73 5.95 26.75
N LYS A 326 5.60 5.07 26.22
CA LYS A 326 6.85 5.45 25.53
C LYS A 326 6.61 6.26 24.25
N PHE A 327 5.38 6.28 23.74
CA PHE A 327 4.98 7.04 22.55
C PHE A 327 4.34 8.40 22.88
N SER A 328 4.31 8.84 24.14
CA SER A 328 3.68 10.10 24.54
C SER A 328 4.22 11.31 23.78
N ALA A 329 5.51 11.34 23.45
CA ALA A 329 6.13 12.42 22.68
C ALA A 329 5.58 12.57 21.25
N MET A 330 4.92 11.55 20.68
CA MET A 330 4.29 11.69 19.35
C MET A 330 3.04 12.60 19.37
N ARG A 331 2.53 12.98 20.53
CA ARG A 331 1.38 13.87 20.70
C ARG A 331 1.54 15.18 19.93
N ASP A 332 2.72 15.76 19.95
CA ASP A 332 2.99 17.06 19.33
C ASP A 332 3.14 16.96 17.79
N LEU A 333 3.31 15.75 17.28
CA LEU A 333 3.45 15.50 15.85
C LEU A 333 2.09 15.52 15.12
N PHE A 334 0.98 15.29 15.83
CA PHE A 334 -0.35 15.16 15.22
C PHE A 334 -0.78 16.37 14.41
N VAL A 335 -0.49 17.59 14.86
CA VAL A 335 -0.91 18.82 14.19
C VAL A 335 -0.36 18.85 12.76
N TRP A 336 0.93 18.63 12.60
CA TRP A 336 1.59 18.65 11.29
C TRP A 336 1.19 17.45 10.44
N GLN A 337 1.10 16.27 11.04
CA GLN A 337 0.68 15.06 10.33
C GLN A 337 -0.73 15.21 9.75
N LEU A 338 -1.70 15.64 10.57
CA LEU A 338 -3.10 15.83 10.15
C LEU A 338 -3.26 16.98 9.16
N THR A 339 -2.45 18.04 9.27
CA THR A 339 -2.37 19.09 8.25
C THR A 339 -1.94 18.51 6.90
N GLY A 340 -0.89 17.69 6.90
CA GLY A 340 -0.45 16.98 5.71
C GLY A 340 -1.53 16.06 5.13
N ASP A 341 -2.24 15.32 5.98
CA ASP A 341 -3.34 14.44 5.57
C ASP A 341 -4.48 15.22 4.89
N PHE A 342 -4.83 16.39 5.42
CA PHE A 342 -5.85 17.26 4.82
C PHE A 342 -5.50 17.64 3.38
N PHE A 343 -4.28 18.12 3.14
CA PHE A 343 -3.83 18.48 1.80
C PHE A 343 -3.62 17.27 0.89
N LYS A 344 -3.16 16.15 1.46
CA LYS A 344 -3.03 14.86 0.74
C LYS A 344 -4.36 14.40 0.17
N VAL A 345 -5.42 14.43 0.97
CA VAL A 345 -6.76 14.04 0.51
C VAL A 345 -7.27 15.01 -0.57
N GLY A 346 -7.03 16.31 -0.41
CA GLY A 346 -7.34 17.30 -1.45
C GLY A 346 -6.62 17.01 -2.76
N ALA A 347 -5.33 16.69 -2.71
CA ALA A 347 -4.53 16.31 -3.88
C ALA A 347 -5.03 15.02 -4.53
N TYR A 348 -5.48 14.04 -3.74
CA TYR A 348 -6.05 12.80 -4.24
C TYR A 348 -7.26 13.00 -5.13
N VAL A 349 -8.11 14.00 -4.88
CA VAL A 349 -9.26 14.33 -5.74
C VAL A 349 -8.79 14.61 -7.18
N PHE A 350 -7.69 15.35 -7.36
CA PHE A 350 -7.08 15.58 -8.67
C PHE A 350 -6.37 14.32 -9.21
N GLY A 351 -5.69 13.57 -8.36
CA GLY A 351 -5.01 12.33 -8.73
C GLY A 351 -5.97 11.29 -9.31
N TYR A 352 -7.16 11.16 -8.75
CA TYR A 352 -8.19 10.26 -9.29
C TYR A 352 -8.69 10.68 -10.68
N LEU A 353 -8.64 11.98 -11.04
CA LEU A 353 -8.89 12.43 -12.41
C LEU A 353 -7.81 11.92 -13.38
N VAL A 354 -6.54 11.97 -12.99
CA VAL A 354 -5.43 11.43 -13.80
C VAL A 354 -5.59 9.94 -14.05
N ILE A 355 -5.97 9.19 -13.02
CA ILE A 355 -6.25 7.75 -13.10
C ILE A 355 -7.46 7.49 -14.01
N ALA A 356 -8.55 8.25 -13.86
CA ALA A 356 -9.77 8.11 -14.67
C ALA A 356 -9.52 8.36 -16.16
N ARG A 357 -8.56 9.24 -16.49
CA ARG A 357 -8.14 9.53 -17.87
C ARG A 357 -7.09 8.57 -18.41
N ALA A 358 -6.60 7.63 -17.61
CA ALA A 358 -5.56 6.66 -17.97
C ALA A 358 -4.31 7.30 -18.62
N SER A 359 -3.94 8.51 -18.19
CA SER A 359 -2.81 9.24 -18.76
C SER A 359 -1.50 8.87 -18.06
N LEU A 360 -0.73 7.96 -18.68
CA LEU A 360 0.55 7.51 -18.13
C LEU A 360 1.53 8.69 -17.90
N ARG A 361 1.60 9.64 -18.84
CA ARG A 361 2.53 10.79 -18.72
C ARG A 361 2.22 11.65 -17.49
N PHE A 362 0.97 12.03 -17.30
CA PHE A 362 0.56 12.79 -16.12
C PHE A 362 0.72 11.99 -14.84
N TYR A 363 0.42 10.70 -14.87
CA TYR A 363 0.63 9.82 -13.73
C TYR A 363 2.09 9.79 -13.29
N LEU A 364 3.04 9.57 -14.21
CA LEU A 364 4.48 9.57 -13.92
C LEU A 364 4.96 10.94 -13.41
N LEU A 365 4.49 12.04 -14.01
CA LEU A 365 4.81 13.40 -13.55
C LEU A 365 4.33 13.65 -12.12
N THR A 366 3.12 13.21 -11.77
CA THR A 366 2.58 13.35 -10.41
C THR A 366 3.37 12.53 -9.39
N GLU A 367 3.71 11.27 -9.69
CA GLU A 367 4.52 10.41 -8.82
C GLU A 367 5.93 11.00 -8.58
N VAL A 368 6.62 11.40 -9.66
CA VAL A 368 7.97 11.97 -9.56
C VAL A 368 7.94 13.33 -8.84
N SER A 369 6.97 14.20 -9.13
CA SER A 369 6.87 15.50 -8.45
C SER A 369 6.62 15.33 -6.95
N GLN A 370 5.78 14.39 -6.55
CA GLN A 370 5.52 14.10 -5.15
C GLN A 370 6.77 13.56 -4.45
N PHE A 371 7.51 12.65 -5.10
CA PHE A 371 8.79 12.15 -4.58
C PHE A 371 9.77 13.28 -4.34
N VAL A 372 9.99 14.13 -5.36
CA VAL A 372 10.95 15.27 -5.28
C VAL A 372 10.55 16.25 -4.19
N LEU A 373 9.26 16.64 -4.11
CA LEU A 373 8.76 17.56 -3.09
C LEU A 373 8.96 16.98 -1.68
N LEU A 374 8.65 15.69 -1.48
CA LEU A 374 8.80 15.06 -0.19
C LEU A 374 10.27 14.99 0.23
N MET A 375 11.16 14.56 -0.68
CA MET A 375 12.59 14.44 -0.37
C MET A 375 13.25 15.80 -0.17
N ALA A 376 12.95 16.80 -1.02
CA ALA A 376 13.47 18.15 -0.85
C ALA A 376 13.07 18.75 0.50
N SER A 377 11.78 18.64 0.87
CA SER A 377 11.28 19.09 2.18
C SER A 377 11.93 18.33 3.34
N ALA A 378 12.12 17.01 3.20
CA ALA A 378 12.74 16.17 4.22
C ALA A 378 14.22 16.54 4.45
N TYR A 379 15.01 16.68 3.39
CA TYR A 379 16.41 17.07 3.47
C TYR A 379 16.60 18.48 4.04
N TRP A 380 15.62 19.34 3.90
CA TRP A 380 15.67 20.70 4.47
C TRP A 380 15.25 20.71 5.94
N LEU A 381 14.17 20.04 6.34
CA LEU A 381 13.55 20.20 7.65
C LEU A 381 14.02 19.18 8.69
N ILE A 382 14.35 17.94 8.29
CA ILE A 382 14.76 16.90 9.24
C ILE A 382 16.10 17.24 9.96
N PRO A 383 17.16 17.71 9.27
CA PRO A 383 18.40 18.07 9.94
C PRO A 383 18.25 19.17 11.00
N VAL A 384 17.26 20.07 10.84
CA VAL A 384 17.04 21.22 11.72
C VAL A 384 16.07 20.89 12.85
N HIS A 385 15.00 20.15 12.57
CA HIS A 385 13.89 19.95 13.50
C HIS A 385 13.68 18.48 13.92
N GLY A 386 14.56 17.56 13.51
CA GLY A 386 14.43 16.13 13.87
C GLY A 386 13.09 15.53 13.48
N VAL A 387 12.43 14.83 14.41
CA VAL A 387 11.12 14.18 14.16
C VAL A 387 10.01 15.16 13.81
N THR A 388 10.02 16.37 14.39
CA THR A 388 9.07 17.43 14.02
C THR A 388 9.30 17.85 12.57
N GLY A 389 10.56 17.93 12.13
CA GLY A 389 10.93 18.19 10.73
C GLY A 389 10.37 17.15 9.77
N ALA A 390 10.28 15.90 10.17
CA ALA A 390 9.70 14.84 9.33
C ALA A 390 8.20 15.07 9.06
N VAL A 391 7.40 15.37 10.08
CA VAL A 391 5.97 15.67 9.89
C VAL A 391 5.74 17.03 9.23
N GLN A 392 6.62 18.01 9.45
CA GLN A 392 6.59 19.29 8.73
C GLN A 392 6.91 19.10 7.25
N ALA A 393 7.90 18.27 6.91
CA ALA A 393 8.25 17.94 5.52
C ALA A 393 7.07 17.23 4.82
N TYR A 394 6.41 16.32 5.51
CA TYR A 394 5.19 15.68 5.04
C TYR A 394 4.09 16.72 4.75
N ALA A 395 3.77 17.59 5.72
CA ALA A 395 2.77 18.62 5.56
C ALA A 395 3.10 19.58 4.41
N LEU A 396 4.33 20.12 4.38
CA LEU A 396 4.77 21.07 3.36
C LEU A 396 4.73 20.45 1.96
N SER A 397 5.21 19.22 1.80
CA SER A 397 5.21 18.54 0.51
C SER A 397 3.79 18.35 -0.04
N TYR A 398 2.82 17.98 0.80
CA TYR A 398 1.43 17.83 0.37
C TYR A 398 0.71 19.17 0.17
N MET A 399 1.06 20.23 0.92
CA MET A 399 0.55 21.60 0.68
C MET A 399 0.96 22.09 -0.71
N ILE A 400 2.27 21.99 -1.03
CA ILE A 400 2.80 22.39 -2.34
C ILE A 400 2.20 21.51 -3.44
N TYR A 401 2.13 20.20 -3.22
CA TYR A 401 1.59 19.25 -4.18
C TYR A 401 0.11 19.50 -4.48
N PHE A 402 -0.70 19.79 -3.46
CA PHE A 402 -2.11 20.17 -3.64
C PHE A 402 -2.26 21.45 -4.46
N ALA A 403 -1.47 22.48 -4.14
CA ALA A 403 -1.45 23.75 -4.89
C ALA A 403 -1.03 23.52 -6.36
N LEU A 404 0.00 22.70 -6.59
CA LEU A 404 0.46 22.33 -7.93
C LEU A 404 -0.63 21.60 -8.72
N CYS A 405 -1.26 20.59 -8.12
CA CYS A 405 -2.36 19.87 -8.76
C CYS A 405 -3.53 20.80 -9.13
N GLY A 406 -3.89 21.72 -8.23
CA GLY A 406 -4.90 22.74 -8.47
C GLY A 406 -4.53 23.69 -9.62
N ALA A 407 -3.29 24.19 -9.66
CA ALA A 407 -2.80 25.05 -10.72
C ALA A 407 -2.80 24.35 -12.09
N VAL A 408 -2.30 23.11 -12.16
CA VAL A 408 -2.31 22.28 -13.38
C VAL A 408 -3.75 22.03 -13.85
N PHE A 409 -4.65 21.74 -12.91
CA PHE A 409 -6.07 21.53 -13.21
C PHE A 409 -6.73 22.81 -13.77
N LEU A 410 -6.49 23.96 -13.17
CA LEU A 410 -7.02 25.25 -13.65
C LEU A 410 -6.49 25.60 -15.04
N PHE A 411 -5.19 25.36 -15.28
CA PHE A 411 -4.60 25.54 -16.60
C PHE A 411 -5.22 24.62 -17.66
N TRP A 412 -5.42 23.35 -17.32
CA TRP A 412 -6.10 22.39 -18.21
C TRP A 412 -7.56 22.78 -18.49
N TYR A 413 -8.25 23.33 -17.51
CA TYR A 413 -9.64 23.77 -17.64
C TYR A 413 -9.77 24.98 -18.56
N ARG A 414 -8.83 25.94 -18.46
CA ARG A 414 -8.83 27.18 -19.27
C ARG A 414 -8.45 26.97 -20.73
N LYS A 415 -7.62 25.96 -21.04
CA LYS A 415 -7.32 25.53 -22.42
C LYS A 415 -8.44 24.66 -23.00
#